data_d62c2d42026b63477b0785cef357aa3a
#
_entry.id   d62c2d42026b63477b0785cef357aa3a
#
_cell.length_a   1.000
_cell.length_b   1.000
_cell.length_c   1.000
_cell.angle_alpha   90.00
_cell.angle_beta   90.00
_cell.angle_gamma   90.00
#
_symmetry.space_group_name_H-M   'P 1'
#
loop_
_entity.id
_entity.type
_entity.pdbx_description
1 polymer ?
#
loop_
_entity_poly.entity_id
_entity_poly.type
_entity_poly.pdbx_seq_one_letter_code
_entity_poly.pdbx_strand_id
1 'polypeptide(L)'
;YLDAKQDLSIQVHPNDELAKERHNSFGKTEMWYVMQADEDARLIVGFKEDSNKEEYLKNLENKSLESILNSVQTKSGDVFFLETGTVHAIGAGMVVAEIQQTSDITYRLYDFDRKDADGNTRELHIDLALDAINYNKVQTERTYSNIENQSNTIVDCPYFTTNFIPLNGSVEVDKNGSSFIVYM
;
A
#
# COMPACT_ATOMS: atom_id res chain seq x y z
N TYR A 1 -1.36 3.83 12.09
CA TYR A 1 -1.20 5.12 11.39
C TYR A 1 0.26 5.34 11.04
N LEU A 2 0.51 5.81 9.82
CA LEU A 2 1.82 6.19 9.32
C LEU A 2 1.84 7.70 9.11
N ASP A 3 2.78 8.39 9.79
CA ASP A 3 3.08 9.80 9.59
C ASP A 3 4.39 9.89 8.80
N ALA A 4 4.28 10.09 7.49
CA ALA A 4 5.39 10.04 6.55
C ALA A 4 6.06 11.40 6.42
N LYS A 5 7.11 11.67 7.20
CA LYS A 5 7.94 12.89 7.11
C LYS A 5 8.92 12.86 5.93
N GLN A 6 9.17 11.70 5.35
CA GLN A 6 10.00 11.48 4.17
C GLN A 6 9.45 10.30 3.39
N ASP A 7 9.81 10.19 2.12
CA ASP A 7 9.39 9.08 1.28
C ASP A 7 9.78 7.74 1.90
N LEU A 8 8.84 6.81 1.98
CA LEU A 8 9.14 5.43 2.34
C LEU A 8 9.73 4.71 1.12
N SER A 9 10.45 3.61 1.36
CA SER A 9 11.05 2.84 0.27
C SER A 9 10.00 2.31 -0.70
N ILE A 10 10.35 2.24 -1.97
CA ILE A 10 9.56 1.52 -2.96
C ILE A 10 9.68 0.03 -2.64
N GLN A 11 8.54 -0.66 -2.53
CA GLN A 11 8.44 -2.02 -2.01
C GLN A 11 7.32 -2.81 -2.68
N VAL A 12 7.33 -4.12 -2.44
CA VAL A 12 6.26 -5.05 -2.83
C VAL A 12 6.10 -6.13 -1.77
N HIS A 13 4.89 -6.64 -1.63
CA HIS A 13 4.58 -7.74 -0.73
C HIS A 13 4.25 -9.01 -1.51
N PRO A 14 4.76 -10.19 -1.08
CA PRO A 14 4.38 -11.47 -1.67
C PRO A 14 2.93 -11.82 -1.33
N ASN A 15 2.30 -12.67 -2.14
CA ASN A 15 1.01 -13.28 -1.83
C ASN A 15 1.17 -14.38 -0.75
N ASP A 16 0.04 -14.91 -0.28
CA ASP A 16 0.02 -15.92 0.79
C ASP A 16 0.83 -17.18 0.44
N GLU A 17 0.76 -17.63 -0.82
CA GLU A 17 1.47 -18.83 -1.28
C GLU A 17 3.00 -18.63 -1.20
N LEU A 18 3.49 -17.55 -1.80
CA LEU A 18 4.91 -17.22 -1.83
C LEU A 18 5.46 -16.88 -0.43
N ALA A 19 4.68 -16.15 0.38
CA ALA A 19 5.03 -15.84 1.76
C ALA A 19 5.10 -17.12 2.63
N LYS A 20 4.16 -18.05 2.42
CA LYS A 20 4.17 -19.34 3.11
C LYS A 20 5.37 -20.18 2.73
N GLU A 21 5.68 -20.27 1.44
CA GLU A 21 6.81 -21.04 0.92
C GLU A 21 8.15 -20.52 1.47
N ARG A 22 8.37 -19.21 1.40
CA ARG A 22 9.68 -18.59 1.68
C ARG A 22 9.91 -18.21 3.13
N HIS A 23 8.85 -17.85 3.85
CA HIS A 23 8.93 -17.23 5.18
C HIS A 23 8.08 -17.95 6.22
N ASN A 24 7.30 -18.97 5.84
CA ASN A 24 6.28 -19.60 6.69
C ASN A 24 5.33 -18.56 7.32
N SER A 25 4.94 -17.54 6.53
CA SER A 25 4.15 -16.40 6.92
C SER A 25 2.96 -16.20 5.98
N PHE A 26 2.27 -15.07 6.12
CA PHE A 26 1.15 -14.66 5.28
C PHE A 26 1.60 -13.59 4.28
N GLY A 27 0.84 -13.44 3.20
CA GLY A 27 0.92 -12.30 2.31
C GLY A 27 0.53 -11.00 3.02
N LYS A 28 0.66 -9.89 2.32
CA LYS A 28 0.35 -8.59 2.87
C LYS A 28 -0.49 -7.76 1.89
N THR A 29 -1.76 -8.15 1.76
CA THR A 29 -2.77 -7.29 1.14
C THR A 29 -3.10 -6.16 2.09
N GLU A 30 -3.17 -4.95 1.58
CA GLU A 30 -3.40 -3.76 2.40
C GLU A 30 -4.31 -2.74 1.71
N MET A 31 -4.84 -1.84 2.49
CA MET A 31 -5.50 -0.64 2.00
C MET A 31 -4.98 0.58 2.74
N TRP A 32 -5.00 1.72 2.07
CA TRP A 32 -4.67 3.00 2.64
C TRP A 32 -5.86 3.94 2.59
N TYR A 33 -6.14 4.57 3.71
CA TYR A 33 -7.00 5.74 3.79
C TYR A 33 -6.13 6.96 4.10
N VAL A 34 -6.12 7.93 3.22
CA VAL A 34 -5.33 9.16 3.40
C VAL A 34 -6.06 10.06 4.38
N MET A 35 -5.52 10.20 5.58
CA MET A 35 -6.09 11.04 6.64
C MET A 35 -5.75 12.51 6.44
N GLN A 36 -4.51 12.77 6.04
CA GLN A 36 -3.98 14.09 5.75
C GLN A 36 -2.94 14.00 4.66
N ALA A 37 -2.88 14.99 3.78
CA ALA A 37 -1.83 15.12 2.76
C ALA A 37 -1.48 16.58 2.56
N ASP A 38 -0.19 16.87 2.43
CA ASP A 38 0.32 18.15 1.98
C ASP A 38 0.03 18.33 0.47
N GLU A 39 0.12 19.55 -0.05
CA GLU A 39 -0.28 19.88 -1.43
C GLU A 39 0.47 19.04 -2.49
N ASP A 40 1.74 18.72 -2.25
CA ASP A 40 2.57 17.96 -3.18
C ASP A 40 2.72 16.46 -2.81
N ALA A 41 1.97 15.99 -1.81
CA ALA A 41 2.04 14.61 -1.35
C ALA A 41 1.63 13.62 -2.45
N ARG A 42 2.41 12.55 -2.61
CA ARG A 42 2.22 11.55 -3.67
C ARG A 42 2.38 10.14 -3.15
N LEU A 43 1.63 9.24 -3.75
CA LEU A 43 1.76 7.80 -3.58
C LEU A 43 2.29 7.16 -4.87
N ILE A 44 3.08 6.11 -4.74
CA ILE A 44 3.38 5.19 -5.85
C ILE A 44 2.47 3.98 -5.68
N VAL A 45 1.69 3.64 -6.72
CA VAL A 45 0.66 2.60 -6.66
C VAL A 45 0.60 1.83 -8.00
N GLY A 46 1.53 0.89 -8.17
CA GLY A 46 1.65 0.04 -9.34
C GLY A 46 2.45 0.67 -10.50
N PHE A 47 2.34 0.06 -11.66
CA PHE A 47 2.95 0.54 -12.90
C PHE A 47 2.00 1.47 -13.66
N LYS A 48 2.58 2.42 -14.43
CA LYS A 48 1.81 3.32 -15.31
C LYS A 48 1.10 2.58 -16.43
N GLU A 49 1.81 1.61 -17.01
CA GLU A 49 1.35 0.73 -18.08
C GLU A 49 1.80 -0.70 -17.77
N ASP A 50 1.28 -1.68 -18.48
CA ASP A 50 1.78 -3.05 -18.37
C ASP A 50 3.28 -3.08 -18.64
N SER A 51 4.01 -3.78 -17.79
CA SER A 51 5.45 -3.90 -17.82
C SER A 51 5.85 -5.38 -17.81
N ASN A 52 7.14 -5.64 -17.63
CA ASN A 52 7.70 -6.99 -17.51
C ASN A 52 9.01 -6.95 -16.72
N LYS A 53 9.52 -8.14 -16.41
CA LYS A 53 10.74 -8.33 -15.62
C LYS A 53 11.95 -7.63 -16.24
N GLU A 54 12.11 -7.71 -17.56
CA GLU A 54 13.24 -7.13 -18.27
C GLU A 54 13.23 -5.60 -18.21
N GLU A 55 12.07 -5.01 -18.42
CA GLU A 55 11.87 -3.56 -18.33
C GLU A 55 12.07 -3.05 -16.90
N TYR A 56 11.52 -3.76 -15.92
CA TYR A 56 11.73 -3.44 -14.51
C TYR A 56 13.22 -3.45 -14.15
N LEU A 57 13.95 -4.53 -14.46
CA LEU A 57 15.39 -4.64 -14.16
C LEU A 57 16.21 -3.56 -14.86
N LYS A 58 15.93 -3.30 -16.14
CA LYS A 58 16.59 -2.23 -16.90
C LYS A 58 16.39 -0.86 -16.25
N ASN A 59 15.17 -0.54 -15.80
CA ASN A 59 14.90 0.74 -15.15
C ASN A 59 15.52 0.82 -13.74
N LEU A 60 15.59 -0.29 -13.03
CA LEU A 60 16.27 -0.37 -11.74
C LEU A 60 17.77 -0.11 -11.89
N GLU A 61 18.45 -0.78 -12.83
CA GLU A 61 19.88 -0.59 -13.13
C GLU A 61 20.20 0.84 -13.55
N ASN A 62 19.33 1.46 -14.36
CA ASN A 62 19.48 2.83 -14.84
C ASN A 62 19.05 3.89 -13.81
N LYS A 63 18.64 3.50 -12.60
CA LYS A 63 18.10 4.39 -11.57
C LYS A 63 16.91 5.23 -12.06
N SER A 64 16.10 4.66 -12.93
CA SER A 64 14.92 5.28 -13.54
C SER A 64 13.61 4.56 -13.19
N LEU A 65 13.59 3.75 -12.11
CA LEU A 65 12.44 2.93 -11.73
C LEU A 65 11.16 3.77 -11.59
N GLU A 66 11.23 4.94 -10.98
CA GLU A 66 10.07 5.83 -10.79
C GLU A 66 9.45 6.28 -12.12
N SER A 67 10.21 6.26 -13.23
CA SER A 67 9.69 6.67 -14.54
C SER A 67 8.59 5.75 -15.08
N ILE A 68 8.60 4.47 -14.70
CA ILE A 68 7.61 3.45 -15.11
C ILE A 68 6.53 3.20 -14.05
N LEU A 69 6.68 3.75 -12.84
CA LEU A 69 5.74 3.59 -11.74
C LEU A 69 4.65 4.67 -11.76
N ASN A 70 3.45 4.29 -11.36
CA ASN A 70 2.30 5.18 -11.29
C ASN A 70 2.38 6.03 -10.01
N SER A 71 2.78 7.30 -10.17
CA SER A 71 2.81 8.29 -9.09
C SER A 71 1.55 9.13 -9.11
N VAL A 72 0.76 9.07 -8.06
CA VAL A 72 -0.53 9.73 -7.92
C VAL A 72 -0.45 10.81 -6.85
N GLN A 73 -0.83 12.04 -7.20
CA GLN A 73 -1.05 13.09 -6.21
C GLN A 73 -2.30 12.74 -5.40
N THR A 74 -2.22 12.88 -4.09
CA THR A 74 -3.29 12.44 -3.19
C THR A 74 -3.74 13.54 -2.25
N LYS A 75 -4.95 13.40 -1.70
CA LYS A 75 -5.55 14.31 -0.73
C LYS A 75 -6.28 13.54 0.36
N SER A 76 -6.59 14.22 1.45
CA SER A 76 -7.41 13.65 2.53
C SER A 76 -8.71 13.06 1.98
N GLY A 77 -9.04 11.85 2.41
CA GLY A 77 -10.20 11.08 2.00
C GLY A 77 -9.96 10.13 0.81
N ASP A 78 -8.82 10.21 0.14
CA ASP A 78 -8.50 9.25 -0.92
C ASP A 78 -8.25 7.86 -0.34
N VAL A 79 -8.62 6.82 -1.09
CA VAL A 79 -8.52 5.42 -0.70
C VAL A 79 -7.83 4.63 -1.79
N PHE A 80 -6.88 3.79 -1.38
CA PHE A 80 -6.15 2.88 -2.26
C PHE A 80 -6.22 1.47 -1.70
N PHE A 81 -6.49 0.50 -2.56
CA PHE A 81 -6.43 -0.92 -2.23
C PHE A 81 -5.29 -1.57 -2.99
N LEU A 82 -4.39 -2.18 -2.25
CA LEU A 82 -3.13 -2.72 -2.73
C LEU A 82 -3.13 -4.24 -2.53
N GLU A 83 -3.51 -4.95 -3.58
CA GLU A 83 -3.33 -6.39 -3.61
C GLU A 83 -1.84 -6.74 -3.60
N THR A 84 -1.51 -7.90 -3.04
CA THR A 84 -0.14 -8.43 -3.07
C THR A 84 0.42 -8.40 -4.49
N GLY A 85 1.72 -8.13 -4.62
CA GLY A 85 2.38 -7.95 -5.91
C GLY A 85 2.34 -6.51 -6.46
N THR A 86 1.50 -5.64 -5.93
CA THR A 86 1.48 -4.22 -6.33
C THR A 86 2.73 -3.52 -5.81
N VAL A 87 3.56 -2.97 -6.70
CA VAL A 87 4.70 -2.12 -6.32
C VAL A 87 4.17 -0.80 -5.79
N HIS A 88 4.63 -0.38 -4.60
CA HIS A 88 4.07 0.81 -3.97
C HIS A 88 5.07 1.53 -3.07
N ALA A 89 4.78 2.80 -2.78
CA ALA A 89 5.46 3.61 -1.77
C ALA A 89 4.55 4.74 -1.27
N ILE A 90 4.71 5.10 -0.01
CA ILE A 90 4.11 6.29 0.58
C ILE A 90 5.14 7.41 0.52
N GLY A 91 4.79 8.49 -0.16
CA GLY A 91 5.60 9.69 -0.23
C GLY A 91 5.53 10.53 1.06
N ALA A 92 6.40 11.51 1.16
CA ALA A 92 6.43 12.45 2.27
C ALA A 92 5.16 13.32 2.35
N GLY A 93 4.92 13.91 3.52
CA GLY A 93 3.88 14.92 3.72
C GLY A 93 2.47 14.37 3.87
N MET A 94 2.32 13.12 4.37
CA MET A 94 1.00 12.56 4.58
C MET A 94 0.87 11.72 5.85
N VAL A 95 -0.35 11.63 6.34
CA VAL A 95 -0.77 10.70 7.38
C VAL A 95 -1.75 9.70 6.77
N VAL A 96 -1.41 8.42 6.88
CA VAL A 96 -2.19 7.32 6.29
C VAL A 96 -2.65 6.36 7.38
N ALA A 97 -3.92 5.97 7.34
CA ALA A 97 -4.39 4.78 8.03
C ALA A 97 -4.20 3.58 7.10
N GLU A 98 -3.27 2.70 7.48
CA GLU A 98 -3.00 1.45 6.78
C GLU A 98 -3.71 0.30 7.50
N ILE A 99 -4.54 -0.42 6.77
CA ILE A 99 -5.21 -1.64 7.22
C ILE A 99 -4.70 -2.77 6.35
N GLN A 100 -4.19 -3.85 6.97
CA GLN A 100 -3.46 -4.89 6.26
C GLN A 100 -3.68 -6.28 6.88
N GLN A 101 -3.29 -7.33 6.13
CA GLN A 101 -3.09 -8.66 6.72
C GLN A 101 -2.00 -8.58 7.80
N THR A 102 -2.08 -9.45 8.80
CA THR A 102 -1.08 -9.55 9.88
C THR A 102 0.20 -10.19 9.32
N SER A 103 1.01 -9.39 8.62
CA SER A 103 2.30 -9.77 8.04
C SER A 103 3.26 -8.58 8.06
N ASP A 104 4.53 -8.87 8.16
CA ASP A 104 5.63 -7.89 8.07
C ASP A 104 6.58 -8.15 6.88
N ILE A 105 6.22 -9.10 6.01
CA ILE A 105 7.06 -9.48 4.88
C ILE A 105 7.05 -8.37 3.82
N THR A 106 8.20 -7.76 3.64
CA THR A 106 8.41 -6.65 2.71
C THR A 106 9.66 -6.88 1.86
N TYR A 107 9.50 -6.84 0.54
CA TYR A 107 10.63 -6.83 -0.39
C TYR A 107 10.89 -5.40 -0.83
N ARG A 108 11.99 -4.82 -0.34
CA ARG A 108 12.41 -3.45 -0.68
C ARG A 108 13.09 -3.46 -2.04
N LEU A 109 12.60 -2.60 -2.94
CA LEU A 109 13.06 -2.49 -4.33
C LEU A 109 14.04 -1.33 -4.51
N TYR A 110 13.73 -0.20 -3.89
CA TYR A 110 14.54 1.02 -3.97
C TYR A 110 14.33 1.87 -2.72
N ASP A 111 15.40 2.47 -2.22
CA ASP A 111 15.38 3.29 -1.00
C ASP A 111 16.04 4.66 -1.19
N PHE A 112 16.01 5.19 -2.40
CA PHE A 112 16.55 6.52 -2.75
C PHE A 112 18.04 6.70 -2.39
N ASP A 113 18.81 5.61 -2.42
CA ASP A 113 20.23 5.56 -2.01
C ASP A 113 20.49 6.14 -0.60
N ARG A 114 19.49 6.15 0.28
CA ARG A 114 19.59 6.68 1.64
C ARG A 114 20.58 5.89 2.48
N LYS A 115 21.30 6.62 3.32
CA LYS A 115 22.26 6.04 4.27
C LYS A 115 21.82 6.36 5.69
N ASP A 116 22.07 5.41 6.60
CA ASP A 116 21.94 5.62 8.03
C ASP A 116 23.10 6.50 8.57
N ALA A 117 23.11 6.73 9.89
CA ALA A 117 24.13 7.53 10.56
C ALA A 117 25.56 6.93 10.43
N ASP A 118 25.65 5.63 10.19
CA ASP A 118 26.91 4.90 10.03
C ASP A 118 27.34 4.79 8.54
N GLY A 119 26.55 5.35 7.62
CA GLY A 119 26.82 5.39 6.19
C GLY A 119 26.35 4.15 5.43
N ASN A 120 25.61 3.23 6.07
CA ASN A 120 25.10 2.02 5.44
C ASN A 120 23.77 2.28 4.74
N THR A 121 23.53 1.57 3.62
CA THR A 121 22.22 1.52 2.96
C THR A 121 21.39 0.39 3.51
N ARG A 122 20.06 0.52 3.48
CA ARG A 122 19.16 -0.61 3.78
C ARG A 122 19.27 -1.68 2.71
N GLU A 123 19.13 -2.94 3.12
CA GLU A 123 19.11 -4.09 2.21
C GLU A 123 17.98 -3.97 1.19
N LEU A 124 18.28 -4.29 -0.07
CA LEU A 124 17.31 -4.43 -1.16
C LEU A 124 17.07 -5.92 -1.43
N HIS A 125 15.83 -6.27 -1.75
CA HIS A 125 15.38 -7.65 -1.92
C HIS A 125 15.00 -7.95 -3.38
N ILE A 126 15.85 -7.53 -4.33
CA ILE A 126 15.52 -7.53 -5.76
C ILE A 126 15.15 -8.91 -6.26
N ASP A 127 15.99 -9.92 -6.00
CA ASP A 127 15.76 -11.30 -6.50
C ASP A 127 14.46 -11.89 -5.95
N LEU A 128 14.16 -11.67 -4.67
CA LEU A 128 12.92 -12.13 -4.04
C LEU A 128 11.69 -11.44 -4.60
N ALA A 129 11.84 -10.17 -4.97
CA ALA A 129 10.74 -9.36 -5.49
C ALA A 129 10.30 -9.77 -6.91
N LEU A 130 11.21 -10.28 -7.74
CA LEU A 130 10.92 -10.60 -9.13
C LEU A 130 9.74 -11.57 -9.30
N ASP A 131 9.57 -12.51 -8.37
CA ASP A 131 8.48 -13.48 -8.39
C ASP A 131 7.22 -12.95 -7.69
N ALA A 132 7.36 -11.90 -6.88
CA ALA A 132 6.23 -11.29 -6.16
C ALA A 132 5.55 -10.19 -6.96
N ILE A 133 6.26 -9.50 -7.86
CA ILE A 133 5.74 -8.34 -8.58
C ILE A 133 4.65 -8.74 -9.58
N ASN A 134 3.51 -8.06 -9.51
CA ASN A 134 2.53 -8.00 -10.59
C ASN A 134 2.94 -6.88 -11.54
N TYR A 135 3.42 -7.25 -12.72
CA TYR A 135 3.90 -6.30 -13.73
C TYR A 135 2.79 -5.63 -14.55
N ASN A 136 1.54 -6.06 -14.37
CA ASN A 136 0.43 -5.43 -15.07
C ASN A 136 0.04 -4.11 -14.41
N LYS A 137 -0.50 -3.20 -15.19
CA LYS A 137 -1.18 -2.01 -14.70
C LYS A 137 -2.41 -2.42 -13.88
N VAL A 138 -2.56 -1.87 -12.70
CA VAL A 138 -3.66 -2.18 -11.78
C VAL A 138 -4.43 -0.91 -11.39
N GLN A 139 -5.73 -1.07 -11.12
CA GLN A 139 -6.55 -0.01 -10.57
C GLN A 139 -6.58 -0.13 -9.05
N THR A 140 -5.88 0.75 -8.38
CA THR A 140 -5.75 0.75 -6.91
C THR A 140 -6.71 1.71 -6.20
N GLU A 141 -7.04 2.84 -6.83
CA GLU A 141 -7.96 3.82 -6.26
C GLU A 141 -9.36 3.22 -6.05
N ARG A 142 -9.99 3.59 -4.93
CA ARG A 142 -11.36 3.20 -4.60
C ARG A 142 -12.22 4.43 -4.38
N THR A 143 -13.42 4.37 -4.92
CA THR A 143 -14.49 5.34 -4.62
C THR A 143 -15.47 4.72 -3.64
N TYR A 144 -16.02 5.51 -2.75
CA TYR A 144 -16.98 5.06 -1.74
C TYR A 144 -18.08 6.08 -1.53
N SER A 145 -19.20 5.60 -0.97
CA SER A 145 -20.31 6.45 -0.60
C SER A 145 -19.97 7.27 0.65
N ASN A 146 -20.61 8.42 0.80
CA ASN A 146 -20.46 9.30 1.95
C ASN A 146 -21.83 9.66 2.55
N ILE A 147 -22.63 8.62 2.83
CA ILE A 147 -23.97 8.77 3.37
C ILE A 147 -23.87 8.90 4.89
N GLU A 148 -24.37 10.03 5.40
CA GLU A 148 -24.31 10.37 6.82
C GLU A 148 -25.03 9.34 7.69
N ASN A 149 -24.43 9.00 8.84
CA ASN A 149 -24.93 8.02 9.82
C ASN A 149 -25.19 6.63 9.23
N GLN A 150 -24.44 6.26 8.20
CA GLN A 150 -24.46 4.93 7.61
C GLN A 150 -23.05 4.38 7.47
N SER A 151 -22.96 3.05 7.54
CA SER A 151 -21.72 2.33 7.27
C SER A 151 -21.52 2.24 5.75
N ASN A 152 -20.60 3.04 5.23
CA ASN A 152 -20.28 3.08 3.80
C ASN A 152 -19.05 2.21 3.56
N THR A 153 -19.19 1.11 2.83
CA THR A 153 -18.06 0.20 2.56
C THR A 153 -17.03 0.88 1.67
N ILE A 154 -15.78 0.87 2.11
CA ILE A 154 -14.62 1.39 1.36
C ILE A 154 -13.94 0.24 0.63
N VAL A 155 -13.56 -0.81 1.39
CA VAL A 155 -12.91 -2.02 0.90
C VAL A 155 -13.55 -3.22 1.57
N ASP A 156 -13.85 -4.23 0.77
CA ASP A 156 -14.28 -5.55 1.23
C ASP A 156 -13.45 -6.60 0.51
N CYS A 157 -12.67 -7.39 1.26
CA CYS A 157 -11.78 -8.39 0.73
C CYS A 157 -11.75 -9.63 1.66
N PRO A 158 -11.12 -10.75 1.26
CA PRO A 158 -11.06 -11.96 2.08
C PRO A 158 -10.44 -11.79 3.46
N TYR A 159 -9.69 -10.71 3.69
CA TYR A 159 -8.88 -10.50 4.90
C TYR A 159 -9.49 -9.50 5.87
N PHE A 160 -10.17 -8.47 5.35
CA PHE A 160 -10.81 -7.42 6.15
C PHE A 160 -11.91 -6.70 5.36
N THR A 161 -12.86 -6.13 6.11
CA THR A 161 -13.83 -5.17 5.57
C THR A 161 -13.60 -3.84 6.28
N THR A 162 -13.43 -2.76 5.50
CA THR A 162 -13.28 -1.40 6.03
C THR A 162 -14.44 -0.53 5.57
N ASN A 163 -15.03 0.19 6.51
CA ASN A 163 -16.15 1.08 6.27
C ASN A 163 -15.82 2.50 6.75
N PHE A 164 -16.40 3.48 6.11
CA PHE A 164 -16.38 4.87 6.52
C PHE A 164 -17.77 5.30 7.02
N ILE A 165 -17.82 5.97 8.16
CA ILE A 165 -19.07 6.46 8.76
C ILE A 165 -18.94 7.95 9.01
N PRO A 166 -19.50 8.82 8.15
CA PRO A 166 -19.64 10.23 8.46
C PRO A 166 -20.70 10.38 9.55
N LEU A 167 -20.25 10.47 10.80
CA LEU A 167 -21.09 10.42 11.97
C LEU A 167 -21.59 11.83 12.37
N ASN A 168 -22.90 12.00 12.37
CA ASN A 168 -23.59 13.18 12.91
C ASN A 168 -24.77 12.71 13.77
N GLY A 169 -24.49 12.42 15.05
CA GLY A 169 -25.45 11.83 15.98
C GLY A 169 -25.06 10.42 16.40
N SER A 170 -25.77 9.41 15.94
CA SER A 170 -25.52 8.01 16.33
C SER A 170 -25.75 7.03 15.18
N VAL A 171 -25.04 5.92 15.22
CA VAL A 171 -25.23 4.79 14.33
C VAL A 171 -25.19 3.48 15.18
N GLU A 172 -26.05 2.55 14.84
CA GLU A 172 -26.01 1.20 15.39
C GLU A 172 -25.24 0.29 14.45
N VAL A 173 -24.25 -0.42 14.98
CA VAL A 173 -23.44 -1.43 14.26
C VAL A 173 -23.67 -2.76 14.90
N ASP A 174 -24.25 -3.69 14.16
CA ASP A 174 -24.45 -5.06 14.63
C ASP A 174 -23.12 -5.82 14.61
N LYS A 175 -22.74 -6.31 15.80
CA LYS A 175 -21.60 -7.21 16.00
C LYS A 175 -22.10 -8.65 15.90
N ASN A 176 -22.18 -9.16 14.69
CA ASN A 176 -22.65 -10.54 14.44
C ASN A 176 -21.76 -11.62 15.09
N GLY A 177 -20.66 -11.26 15.75
CA GLY A 177 -19.77 -12.16 16.47
C GLY A 177 -18.85 -13.01 15.60
N SER A 178 -18.81 -12.80 14.30
CA SER A 178 -17.93 -13.53 13.39
C SER A 178 -16.48 -13.06 13.40
N SER A 179 -16.23 -11.80 13.83
CA SER A 179 -14.91 -11.20 13.90
C SER A 179 -14.87 -10.10 14.96
N PHE A 180 -13.68 -9.56 15.23
CA PHE A 180 -13.52 -8.34 16.01
C PHE A 180 -13.78 -7.10 15.13
N ILE A 181 -14.11 -5.99 15.78
CA ILE A 181 -14.30 -4.69 15.13
C ILE A 181 -13.34 -3.68 15.76
N VAL A 182 -12.70 -2.88 14.94
CA VAL A 182 -11.85 -1.75 15.34
C VAL A 182 -12.53 -0.46 14.89
N TYR A 183 -12.71 0.48 15.81
CA TYR A 183 -13.15 1.84 15.52
C TYR A 183 -11.94 2.79 15.62
N MET A 184 -11.78 3.64 14.62
CA MET A 184 -10.71 4.62 14.54
C MET A 184 -11.26 6.03 14.38
#